data_fe9273d8492eb78bd3a13a4c348916e4
#
_entry.id   fe9273d8492eb78bd3a13a4c348916e4
#
_cell.length_a   1.000
_cell.length_b   1.000
_cell.length_c   1.000
_cell.angle_alpha   90.00
_cell.angle_beta   90.00
_cell.angle_gamma   90.00
#
_symmetry.space_group_name_H-M   'P 1'
#
loop_
_entity.id
_entity.type
_entity.pdbx_description
1 polymer ?
#
loop_
_entity_poly.entity_id
_entity_poly.type
_entity_poly.pdbx_seq_one_letter_code
_entity_poly.pdbx_strand_id
1 'polypeptide(L)'
;YLLFFTEMWERFSYYGMRAILILYLTKKLMEGGLGMDEKYAMLLYGYFTGFVYFTPLIGGWLADRYLGKRLAVTIGGITMMLGQFTLFGLNSTTGLYIGLLLLIIGNGFFKPNISTLVGGLYKDGDSRRDAAFTIFYMGINLGAMIAPLIIGVVTDNMFATTNEDGSISYGYRYGFLVSGIGMLLGQVIFNLLGTKYLGDLGTKPVGAVSDT
;
A
#
# COMPACT_ATOMS: atom_id res chain seq x y z
N TYR A 1 12.59 14.04 -4.30
CA TYR A 1 11.21 13.90 -4.82
C TYR A 1 10.85 12.46 -5.21
N LEU A 2 11.81 11.60 -5.63
CA LEU A 2 11.52 10.20 -5.97
C LEU A 2 10.74 9.48 -4.86
N LEU A 3 11.29 9.46 -3.64
CA LEU A 3 10.68 8.79 -2.49
C LEU A 3 9.35 9.43 -2.06
N PHE A 4 9.20 10.75 -2.25
CA PHE A 4 7.94 11.46 -2.06
C PHE A 4 6.83 10.87 -2.97
N PHE A 5 7.06 10.78 -4.27
CA PHE A 5 6.06 10.26 -5.21
C PHE A 5 5.80 8.77 -4.98
N THR A 6 6.85 7.99 -4.69
CA THR A 6 6.69 6.56 -4.40
C THR A 6 5.81 6.33 -3.18
N GLU A 7 6.07 7.05 -2.10
CA GLU A 7 5.25 6.96 -0.87
C GLU A 7 3.84 7.52 -1.08
N MET A 8 3.70 8.64 -1.78
CA MET A 8 2.40 9.23 -2.09
C MET A 8 1.48 8.21 -2.79
N TRP A 9 1.98 7.51 -3.80
CA TRP A 9 1.21 6.50 -4.53
C TRP A 9 0.92 5.25 -3.70
N GLU A 10 1.86 4.84 -2.85
CA GLU A 10 1.61 3.76 -1.91
C GLU A 10 0.55 4.15 -0.88
N ARG A 11 0.63 5.35 -0.32
CA ARG A 11 -0.40 5.86 0.60
C ARG A 11 -1.75 6.00 -0.09
N PHE A 12 -1.78 6.47 -1.32
CA PHE A 12 -3.00 6.46 -2.14
C PHE A 12 -3.59 5.05 -2.24
N SER A 13 -2.78 4.05 -2.58
CA SER A 13 -3.21 2.65 -2.66
C SER A 13 -3.77 2.14 -1.33
N TYR A 14 -3.03 2.35 -0.25
CA TYR A 14 -3.41 1.84 1.07
C TYR A 14 -4.67 2.52 1.63
N TYR A 15 -4.73 3.85 1.62
CA TYR A 15 -5.88 4.59 2.15
C TYR A 15 -7.10 4.48 1.24
N GLY A 16 -6.91 4.35 -0.07
CA GLY A 16 -8.00 4.09 -1.01
C GLY A 16 -8.69 2.76 -0.74
N MET A 17 -7.92 1.68 -0.61
CA MET A 17 -8.43 0.37 -0.21
C MET A 17 -9.11 0.45 1.16
N ARG A 18 -8.46 1.08 2.12
CA ARG A 18 -8.93 1.16 3.50
C ARG A 18 -10.27 1.92 3.62
N ALA A 19 -10.49 2.94 2.80
CA ALA A 19 -11.72 3.72 2.78
C ALA A 19 -12.96 2.89 2.44
N ILE A 20 -12.82 1.87 1.60
CA ILE A 20 -13.93 1.03 1.14
C ILE A 20 -13.96 -0.36 1.76
N LEU A 21 -12.88 -0.79 2.44
CA LEU A 21 -12.74 -2.18 2.92
C LEU A 21 -13.89 -2.60 3.82
N ILE A 22 -14.23 -1.82 4.84
CA ILE A 22 -15.30 -2.19 5.78
C ILE A 22 -16.66 -2.24 5.08
N LEU A 23 -16.93 -1.33 4.14
CA LEU A 23 -18.14 -1.31 3.34
C LEU A 23 -18.22 -2.54 2.45
N TYR A 24 -17.12 -2.90 1.78
CA TYR A 24 -17.03 -4.11 0.97
C TYR A 24 -17.27 -5.39 1.79
N LEU A 25 -16.81 -5.44 3.03
CA LEU A 25 -17.04 -6.58 3.92
C LEU A 25 -18.52 -6.72 4.32
N THR A 26 -19.17 -5.62 4.70
CA THR A 26 -20.48 -5.62 5.37
C THR A 26 -21.66 -5.47 4.42
N LYS A 27 -21.51 -4.77 3.31
CA LYS A 27 -22.58 -4.59 2.32
C LYS A 27 -23.01 -5.93 1.71
N LYS A 28 -24.31 -6.06 1.41
CA LYS A 28 -24.87 -7.28 0.81
C LYS A 28 -24.24 -7.59 -0.55
N LEU A 29 -24.32 -8.85 -0.97
CA LEU A 29 -23.81 -9.29 -2.28
C LEU A 29 -24.43 -8.49 -3.43
N MET A 30 -25.75 -8.23 -3.38
CA MET A 30 -26.45 -7.40 -4.39
C MET A 30 -25.99 -5.94 -4.37
N GLU A 31 -25.44 -5.46 -3.26
CA GLU A 31 -24.89 -4.11 -3.12
C GLU A 31 -23.38 -4.06 -3.43
N GLY A 32 -22.81 -5.12 -3.99
CA GLY A 32 -21.38 -5.20 -4.37
C GLY A 32 -20.42 -5.55 -3.24
N GLY A 33 -20.93 -5.92 -2.05
CA GLY A 33 -20.14 -6.34 -0.89
C GLY A 33 -20.10 -7.87 -0.72
N LEU A 34 -19.53 -8.33 0.40
CA LEU A 34 -19.44 -9.76 0.75
C LEU A 34 -20.53 -10.23 1.73
N GLY A 35 -21.35 -9.32 2.28
CA GLY A 35 -22.44 -9.65 3.18
C GLY A 35 -22.01 -10.27 4.51
N MET A 36 -20.82 -9.94 4.99
CA MET A 36 -20.31 -10.46 6.26
C MET A 36 -21.02 -9.82 7.46
N ASP A 37 -21.14 -10.57 8.53
CA ASP A 37 -21.59 -10.04 9.81
C ASP A 37 -20.69 -8.87 10.25
N GLU A 38 -21.30 -7.78 10.74
CA GLU A 38 -20.60 -6.55 11.08
C GLU A 38 -19.53 -6.75 12.15
N LYS A 39 -19.84 -7.55 13.19
CA LYS A 39 -18.89 -7.84 14.27
C LYS A 39 -17.69 -8.62 13.75
N TYR A 40 -17.91 -9.58 12.86
CA TYR A 40 -16.84 -10.34 12.23
C TYR A 40 -15.99 -9.47 11.29
N ALA A 41 -16.63 -8.61 10.49
CA ALA A 41 -15.94 -7.67 9.61
C ALA A 41 -15.05 -6.68 10.40
N MET A 42 -15.54 -6.16 11.52
CA MET A 42 -14.77 -5.29 12.41
C MET A 42 -13.56 -6.00 13.03
N LEU A 43 -13.73 -7.27 13.45
CA LEU A 43 -12.63 -8.08 13.99
C LEU A 43 -11.57 -8.33 12.90
N LEU A 44 -11.98 -8.72 11.70
CA LEU A 44 -11.09 -8.94 10.56
C LEU A 44 -10.30 -7.67 10.20
N TYR A 45 -10.99 -6.53 10.15
CA TYR A 45 -10.35 -5.23 9.93
C TYR A 45 -9.35 -4.87 11.04
N GLY A 46 -9.69 -5.18 12.29
CA GLY A 46 -8.80 -4.99 13.44
C GLY A 46 -7.53 -5.84 13.34
N TYR A 47 -7.68 -7.14 13.04
CA TYR A 47 -6.53 -8.02 12.82
C TYR A 47 -5.67 -7.59 11.64
N PHE A 48 -6.30 -7.26 10.50
CA PHE A 48 -5.59 -6.73 9.34
C PHE A 48 -4.73 -5.51 9.72
N THR A 49 -5.33 -4.53 10.38
CA THR A 49 -4.64 -3.31 10.81
C THR A 49 -3.51 -3.64 11.80
N GLY A 50 -3.76 -4.50 12.79
CA GLY A 50 -2.75 -4.94 13.75
C GLY A 50 -1.52 -5.58 13.08
N PHE A 51 -1.74 -6.50 12.15
CA PHE A 51 -0.65 -7.14 11.41
C PHE A 51 0.10 -6.18 10.49
N VAL A 52 -0.56 -5.21 9.87
CA VAL A 52 0.08 -4.14 9.08
C VAL A 52 1.06 -3.32 9.92
N TYR A 53 0.78 -3.12 11.22
CA TYR A 53 1.71 -2.44 12.12
C TYR A 53 2.79 -3.36 12.69
N PHE A 54 2.55 -4.65 12.79
CA PHE A 54 3.51 -5.62 13.33
C PHE A 54 4.55 -6.07 12.30
N THR A 55 4.13 -6.38 11.07
CA THR A 55 5.01 -6.94 10.02
C THR A 55 6.20 -6.05 9.60
N PRO A 56 6.16 -4.70 9.72
CA PRO A 56 7.33 -3.85 9.49
C PRO A 56 8.57 -4.19 10.32
N LEU A 57 8.40 -4.73 11.52
CA LEU A 57 9.52 -5.19 12.36
C LEU A 57 10.27 -6.34 11.69
N ILE A 58 9.52 -7.31 11.15
CA ILE A 58 10.09 -8.47 10.46
C ILE A 58 10.67 -8.06 9.11
N GLY A 59 9.93 -7.29 8.32
CA GLY A 59 10.37 -6.88 6.98
C GLY A 59 11.58 -5.94 7.00
N GLY A 60 11.68 -5.05 7.99
CA GLY A 60 12.87 -4.23 8.20
C GLY A 60 14.10 -5.06 8.55
N TRP A 61 13.95 -6.01 9.49
CA TRP A 61 15.03 -6.91 9.88
C TRP A 61 15.52 -7.79 8.70
N LEU A 62 14.60 -8.35 7.91
CA LEU A 62 14.95 -9.15 6.73
C LEU A 62 15.66 -8.32 5.66
N ALA A 63 15.22 -7.07 5.46
CA ALA A 63 15.86 -6.16 4.52
C ALA A 63 17.30 -5.81 4.94
N ASP A 64 17.49 -5.49 6.22
CA ASP A 64 18.81 -5.12 6.74
C ASP A 64 19.80 -6.30 6.71
N ARG A 65 19.33 -7.54 6.90
CA ARG A 65 20.18 -8.70 6.99
C ARG A 65 20.45 -9.40 5.66
N TYR A 66 19.47 -9.42 4.74
CA TYR A 66 19.54 -10.30 3.56
C TYR A 66 19.28 -9.62 2.23
N LEU A 67 18.36 -8.64 2.16
CA LEU A 67 17.85 -8.17 0.87
C LEU A 67 18.42 -6.82 0.42
N GLY A 68 18.73 -5.94 1.37
CA GLY A 68 18.91 -4.52 1.08
C GLY A 68 17.56 -3.80 0.95
N LYS A 69 17.57 -2.50 1.26
CA LYS A 69 16.34 -1.69 1.40
C LYS A 69 15.62 -1.46 0.09
N ARG A 70 16.37 -1.29 -1.01
CA ARG A 70 15.77 -1.08 -2.35
C ARG A 70 14.99 -2.30 -2.83
N LEU A 71 15.59 -3.48 -2.71
CA LEU A 71 14.91 -4.73 -3.10
C LEU A 71 13.69 -4.99 -2.21
N ALA A 72 13.80 -4.72 -0.91
CA ALA A 72 12.69 -4.85 0.03
C ALA A 72 11.51 -3.94 -0.34
N VAL A 73 11.77 -2.66 -0.70
CA VAL A 73 10.72 -1.74 -1.17
C VAL A 73 10.07 -2.24 -2.45
N THR A 74 10.86 -2.77 -3.40
CA THR A 74 10.33 -3.33 -4.66
C THR A 74 9.47 -4.57 -4.40
N ILE A 75 9.96 -5.54 -3.63
CA ILE A 75 9.21 -6.75 -3.26
C ILE A 75 7.92 -6.36 -2.53
N GLY A 76 8.03 -5.48 -1.54
CA GLY A 76 6.89 -5.00 -0.76
C GLY A 76 5.82 -4.37 -1.63
N GLY A 77 6.20 -3.47 -2.51
CA GLY A 77 5.28 -2.78 -3.39
C GLY A 77 4.63 -3.68 -4.44
N ILE A 78 5.38 -4.59 -5.06
CA ILE A 78 4.82 -5.58 -5.98
C ILE A 78 3.83 -6.49 -5.25
N THR A 79 4.16 -6.95 -4.05
CA THR A 79 3.28 -7.79 -3.24
C THR A 79 1.98 -7.06 -2.88
N MET A 80 2.06 -5.78 -2.48
CA MET A 80 0.86 -4.96 -2.22
C MET A 80 0.02 -4.77 -3.48
N MET A 81 0.65 -4.49 -4.62
CA MET A 81 -0.03 -4.36 -5.92
C MET A 81 -0.81 -5.64 -6.27
N LEU A 82 -0.17 -6.80 -6.13
CA LEU A 82 -0.81 -8.10 -6.33
C LEU A 82 -1.97 -8.30 -5.35
N GLY A 83 -1.85 -7.88 -4.10
CA GLY A 83 -2.91 -7.90 -3.12
C GLY A 83 -4.15 -7.12 -3.58
N GLN A 84 -3.97 -5.89 -4.07
CA GLN A 84 -5.05 -5.06 -4.62
C GLN A 84 -5.71 -5.70 -5.85
N PHE A 85 -4.92 -6.23 -6.77
CA PHE A 85 -5.45 -6.91 -7.96
C PHE A 85 -6.14 -8.24 -7.61
N THR A 86 -5.74 -8.91 -6.54
CA THR A 86 -6.44 -10.10 -6.02
C THR A 86 -7.82 -9.70 -5.47
N LEU A 87 -7.92 -8.61 -4.70
CA LEU A 87 -9.20 -8.08 -4.22
C LEU A 87 -10.13 -7.67 -5.38
N PHE A 88 -9.57 -7.10 -6.44
CA PHE A 88 -10.33 -6.78 -7.66
C PHE A 88 -10.80 -8.02 -8.41
N GLY A 89 -9.89 -8.96 -8.67
CA GLY A 89 -10.13 -10.09 -9.59
C GLY A 89 -10.92 -11.23 -8.97
N LEU A 90 -10.68 -11.53 -7.69
CA LEU A 90 -11.32 -12.60 -6.95
C LEU A 90 -12.38 -12.04 -5.99
N ASN A 91 -13.56 -11.71 -6.52
CA ASN A 91 -14.69 -11.20 -5.72
C ASN A 91 -15.28 -12.31 -4.83
N SER A 92 -14.54 -12.75 -3.84
CA SER A 92 -14.86 -13.86 -2.95
C SER A 92 -14.17 -13.74 -1.60
N THR A 93 -14.67 -14.44 -0.60
CA THR A 93 -14.03 -14.52 0.73
C THR A 93 -12.59 -15.03 0.66
N THR A 94 -12.31 -16.01 -0.19
CA THR A 94 -10.95 -16.52 -0.40
C THR A 94 -10.05 -15.44 -1.01
N GLY A 95 -10.52 -14.72 -2.02
CA GLY A 95 -9.81 -13.60 -2.63
C GLY A 95 -9.53 -12.48 -1.61
N LEU A 96 -10.48 -12.22 -0.71
CA LEU A 96 -10.32 -11.28 0.38
C LEU A 96 -9.13 -11.67 1.29
N TYR A 97 -9.10 -12.90 1.80
CA TYR A 97 -8.02 -13.32 2.71
C TYR A 97 -6.65 -13.32 2.03
N ILE A 98 -6.56 -13.80 0.80
CA ILE A 98 -5.31 -13.77 0.02
C ILE A 98 -4.87 -12.33 -0.22
N GLY A 99 -5.78 -11.45 -0.64
CA GLY A 99 -5.49 -10.04 -0.89
C GLY A 99 -5.00 -9.31 0.36
N LEU A 100 -5.70 -9.48 1.49
CA LEU A 100 -5.29 -8.88 2.77
C LEU A 100 -3.94 -9.42 3.25
N LEU A 101 -3.68 -10.72 3.11
CA LEU A 101 -2.38 -11.32 3.47
C LEU A 101 -1.25 -10.73 2.64
N LEU A 102 -1.44 -10.60 1.32
CA LEU A 102 -0.46 -9.96 0.45
C LEU A 102 -0.21 -8.49 0.82
N LEU A 103 -1.26 -7.75 1.19
CA LEU A 103 -1.14 -6.37 1.65
C LEU A 103 -0.36 -6.28 2.98
N ILE A 104 -0.59 -7.17 3.93
CA ILE A 104 0.14 -7.25 5.21
C ILE A 104 1.63 -7.51 4.95
N ILE A 105 1.95 -8.54 4.17
CA ILE A 105 3.34 -8.92 3.86
C ILE A 105 4.04 -7.77 3.11
N GLY A 106 3.38 -7.25 2.07
CA GLY A 106 3.95 -6.18 1.25
C GLY A 106 4.23 -4.91 2.04
N ASN A 107 3.29 -4.48 2.89
CA ASN A 107 3.48 -3.32 3.77
C ASN A 107 4.65 -3.55 4.75
N GLY A 108 4.79 -4.75 5.26
CA GLY A 108 5.90 -5.13 6.13
C GLY A 108 7.27 -4.89 5.51
N PHE A 109 7.43 -5.22 4.23
CA PHE A 109 8.68 -4.95 3.50
C PHE A 109 8.81 -3.50 3.03
N PHE A 110 7.73 -2.86 2.63
CA PHE A 110 7.76 -1.53 2.03
C PHE A 110 8.03 -0.43 3.06
N LYS A 111 7.17 -0.32 4.06
CA LYS A 111 7.09 0.83 4.97
C LYS A 111 8.38 1.14 5.75
N PRO A 112 9.04 0.18 6.42
CA PRO A 112 10.25 0.49 7.19
C PRO A 112 11.42 0.88 6.29
N ASN A 113 11.49 0.29 5.11
CA ASN A 113 12.63 0.42 4.22
C ASN A 113 12.60 1.72 3.41
N ILE A 114 11.44 2.19 2.94
CA ILE A 114 11.36 3.45 2.23
C ILE A 114 11.68 4.64 3.14
N SER A 115 11.21 4.63 4.39
CA SER A 115 11.52 5.68 5.37
C SER A 115 13.01 5.72 5.69
N THR A 116 13.65 4.56 5.80
CA THR A 116 15.10 4.46 6.05
C THR A 116 15.91 4.95 4.85
N LEU A 117 15.43 4.73 3.60
CA LEU A 117 16.07 5.30 2.41
C LEU A 117 16.06 6.83 2.42
N VAL A 118 14.99 7.47 2.91
CA VAL A 118 14.95 8.95 3.06
C VAL A 118 16.06 9.42 3.98
N GLY A 119 16.20 8.79 5.15
CA GLY A 119 17.25 9.13 6.11
C GLY A 119 18.66 8.91 5.56
N GLY A 120 18.85 7.83 4.78
CA GLY A 120 20.13 7.46 4.20
C GLY A 120 20.64 8.37 3.07
N LEU A 121 19.79 9.28 2.54
CA LEU A 121 20.21 10.29 1.55
C LEU A 121 21.05 11.42 2.16
N TYR A 122 21.06 11.56 3.47
CA TYR A 122 21.71 12.65 4.19
C TYR A 122 22.69 12.10 5.22
N LYS A 123 23.82 12.76 5.36
CA LYS A 123 24.80 12.44 6.43
C LYS A 123 24.23 12.82 7.80
N ASP A 124 24.74 12.19 8.83
CA ASP A 124 24.36 12.55 10.20
C ASP A 124 24.76 14.01 10.48
N GLY A 125 23.82 14.78 11.04
CA GLY A 125 23.98 16.22 11.30
C GLY A 125 23.66 17.14 10.11
N ASP A 126 23.26 16.63 8.94
CA ASP A 126 22.85 17.46 7.81
C ASP A 126 21.46 18.08 8.11
N SER A 127 21.40 19.42 8.20
CA SER A 127 20.17 20.18 8.50
C SER A 127 19.06 19.98 7.45
N ARG A 128 19.39 19.54 6.24
CA ARG A 128 18.41 19.24 5.17
C ARG A 128 17.64 17.96 5.41
N ARG A 129 18.09 17.09 6.33
CA ARG A 129 17.43 15.80 6.63
C ARG A 129 16.01 16.01 7.15
N ASP A 130 15.80 16.96 8.04
CA ASP A 130 14.46 17.26 8.60
C ASP A 130 13.51 17.81 7.52
N ALA A 131 14.02 18.70 6.66
CA ALA A 131 13.25 19.18 5.51
C ALA A 131 12.87 18.07 4.54
N ALA A 132 13.77 17.08 4.31
CA ALA A 132 13.49 15.94 3.47
C ALA A 132 12.39 15.03 4.05
N PHE A 133 12.40 14.78 5.36
CA PHE A 133 11.31 14.05 6.02
C PHE A 133 10.01 14.86 5.99
N THR A 134 10.03 16.17 6.14
CA THR A 134 8.85 17.02 5.99
C THR A 134 8.23 16.85 4.61
N ILE A 135 9.03 16.93 3.54
CA ILE A 135 8.56 16.70 2.17
C ILE A 135 8.01 15.28 2.01
N PHE A 136 8.69 14.28 2.55
CA PHE A 136 8.23 12.90 2.51
C PHE A 136 6.86 12.72 3.19
N TYR A 137 6.66 13.30 4.38
CA TYR A 137 5.37 13.30 5.08
C TYR A 137 4.27 14.06 4.34
N MET A 138 4.61 15.12 3.60
CA MET A 138 3.63 15.78 2.71
C MET A 138 3.12 14.81 1.64
N GLY A 139 3.97 13.95 1.10
CA GLY A 139 3.55 12.88 0.17
C GLY A 139 2.56 11.90 0.80
N ILE A 140 2.83 11.45 2.04
CA ILE A 140 1.93 10.60 2.80
C ILE A 140 0.53 11.25 2.92
N ASN A 141 0.49 12.51 3.38
CA ASN A 141 -0.75 13.22 3.62
C ASN A 141 -1.50 13.50 2.31
N LEU A 142 -0.81 13.84 1.24
CA LEU A 142 -1.42 14.08 -0.07
C LEU A 142 -2.06 12.81 -0.62
N GLY A 143 -1.35 11.68 -0.59
CA GLY A 143 -1.89 10.39 -0.99
C GLY A 143 -3.11 9.98 -0.18
N ALA A 144 -3.03 10.12 1.15
CA ALA A 144 -4.13 9.81 2.07
C ALA A 144 -5.37 10.69 1.87
N MET A 145 -5.18 11.96 1.52
CA MET A 145 -6.26 12.91 1.27
C MET A 145 -6.97 12.65 -0.07
N ILE A 146 -6.20 12.42 -1.13
CA ILE A 146 -6.75 12.26 -2.49
C ILE A 146 -7.43 10.89 -2.65
N ALA A 147 -6.91 9.84 -2.01
CA ALA A 147 -7.38 8.48 -2.20
C ALA A 147 -8.88 8.28 -1.94
N PRO A 148 -9.43 8.65 -0.77
CA PRO A 148 -10.86 8.46 -0.51
C PRO A 148 -11.76 9.20 -1.50
N LEU A 149 -11.33 10.38 -1.96
CA LEU A 149 -12.09 11.20 -2.90
C LEU A 149 -12.19 10.51 -4.27
N ILE A 150 -11.07 10.06 -4.81
CA ILE A 150 -11.04 9.37 -6.12
C ILE A 150 -11.76 8.02 -6.00
N ILE A 151 -11.47 7.24 -4.97
CA ILE A 151 -12.06 5.92 -4.78
C ILE A 151 -13.57 6.03 -4.57
N GLY A 152 -14.06 7.02 -3.80
CA GLY A 152 -15.49 7.27 -3.64
C GLY A 152 -16.18 7.57 -4.97
N VAL A 153 -15.62 8.45 -5.80
CA VAL A 153 -16.16 8.73 -7.14
C VAL A 153 -16.18 7.46 -8.01
N VAL A 154 -15.14 6.64 -7.96
CA VAL A 154 -15.07 5.39 -8.73
C VAL A 154 -16.12 4.40 -8.26
N THR A 155 -16.26 4.19 -6.95
CA THR A 155 -17.14 3.16 -6.38
C THR A 155 -18.62 3.57 -6.41
N ASP A 156 -18.91 4.82 -6.15
CA ASP A 156 -20.27 5.27 -5.87
C ASP A 156 -20.94 5.92 -7.10
N ASN A 157 -20.13 6.43 -8.07
CA ASN A 157 -20.67 7.13 -9.24
C ASN A 157 -20.33 6.45 -10.56
N MET A 158 -19.03 6.08 -10.79
CA MET A 158 -18.60 5.57 -12.10
C MET A 158 -19.01 4.11 -12.32
N PHE A 159 -18.92 3.28 -11.31
CA PHE A 159 -19.18 1.83 -11.40
C PHE A 159 -20.30 1.36 -10.48
N ALA A 160 -21.08 2.27 -9.94
CA ALA A 160 -22.32 1.93 -9.28
C ALA A 160 -23.43 1.66 -10.32
N THR A 161 -24.27 0.66 -10.06
CA THR A 161 -25.42 0.30 -10.90
C THR A 161 -26.65 0.17 -10.03
N THR A 162 -27.83 0.51 -10.59
CA THR A 162 -29.10 0.31 -9.90
C THR A 162 -29.66 -1.07 -10.26
N ASN A 163 -29.96 -1.87 -9.26
CA ASN A 163 -30.57 -3.19 -9.41
C ASN A 163 -32.08 -3.07 -9.73
N GLU A 164 -32.71 -4.15 -10.16
CA GLU A 164 -34.15 -4.19 -10.48
C GLU A 164 -35.06 -3.85 -9.29
N ASP A 165 -34.61 -4.14 -8.06
CA ASP A 165 -35.31 -3.82 -6.81
C ASP A 165 -35.11 -2.36 -6.33
N GLY A 166 -34.38 -1.52 -7.10
CA GLY A 166 -34.04 -0.15 -6.77
C GLY A 166 -32.85 -0.01 -5.82
N SER A 167 -32.23 -1.08 -5.35
CA SER A 167 -30.98 -1.03 -4.56
C SER A 167 -29.78 -0.65 -5.43
N ILE A 168 -28.74 -0.05 -4.82
CA ILE A 168 -27.52 0.34 -5.52
C ILE A 168 -26.47 -0.73 -5.29
N SER A 169 -25.92 -1.25 -6.37
CA SER A 169 -24.70 -2.10 -6.37
C SER A 169 -23.48 -1.20 -6.58
N TYR A 170 -22.63 -1.10 -5.55
CA TYR A 170 -21.45 -0.26 -5.55
C TYR A 170 -20.26 -0.93 -6.23
N GLY A 171 -19.41 -0.13 -6.86
CA GLY A 171 -18.24 -0.61 -7.59
C GLY A 171 -17.00 -0.87 -6.73
N TYR A 172 -17.12 -1.43 -5.53
CA TYR A 172 -15.99 -1.60 -4.59
C TYR A 172 -14.78 -2.31 -5.21
N ARG A 173 -15.01 -3.34 -6.03
CA ARG A 173 -13.92 -4.03 -6.73
C ARG A 173 -13.07 -3.10 -7.59
N TYR A 174 -13.70 -2.11 -8.24
CA TYR A 174 -12.99 -1.12 -9.06
C TYR A 174 -12.20 -0.13 -8.20
N GLY A 175 -12.63 0.12 -6.97
CA GLY A 175 -11.85 0.85 -5.99
C GLY A 175 -10.52 0.15 -5.66
N PHE A 176 -10.54 -1.19 -5.51
CA PHE A 176 -9.30 -1.97 -5.36
C PHE A 176 -8.44 -1.95 -6.64
N LEU A 177 -9.04 -1.98 -7.83
CA LEU A 177 -8.31 -1.84 -9.09
C LEU A 177 -7.55 -0.51 -9.14
N VAL A 178 -8.22 0.60 -8.86
CA VAL A 178 -7.60 1.94 -8.87
C VAL A 178 -6.51 2.05 -7.80
N SER A 179 -6.73 1.47 -6.63
CA SER A 179 -5.71 1.35 -5.58
C SER A 179 -4.48 0.56 -6.07
N GLY A 180 -4.70 -0.54 -6.79
CA GLY A 180 -3.64 -1.35 -7.41
C GLY A 180 -2.87 -0.59 -8.50
N ILE A 181 -3.56 0.19 -9.33
CA ILE A 181 -2.94 1.07 -10.34
C ILE A 181 -2.08 2.14 -9.66
N GLY A 182 -2.55 2.75 -8.58
CA GLY A 182 -1.75 3.68 -7.79
C GLY A 182 -0.45 3.05 -7.30
N MET A 183 -0.52 1.82 -6.76
CA MET A 183 0.69 1.09 -6.33
C MET A 183 1.63 0.77 -7.50
N LEU A 184 1.08 0.38 -8.65
CA LEU A 184 1.85 0.15 -9.88
C LEU A 184 2.61 1.41 -10.30
N LEU A 185 1.97 2.57 -10.31
CA LEU A 185 2.61 3.84 -10.63
C LEU A 185 3.77 4.15 -9.67
N GLY A 186 3.56 3.97 -8.37
CA GLY A 186 4.61 4.12 -7.37
C GLY A 186 5.80 3.20 -7.63
N GLN A 187 5.56 1.93 -7.97
CA GLN A 187 6.61 0.94 -8.26
C GLN A 187 7.33 1.23 -9.59
N VAL A 188 6.62 1.66 -10.62
CA VAL A 188 7.23 2.07 -11.89
C VAL A 188 8.17 3.26 -11.66
N ILE A 189 7.72 4.29 -10.96
CA ILE A 189 8.54 5.46 -10.62
C ILE A 189 9.77 5.03 -9.81
N PHE A 190 9.59 4.22 -8.77
CA PHE A 190 10.67 3.78 -7.91
C PHE A 190 11.74 2.97 -8.66
N ASN A 191 11.33 1.98 -9.44
CA ASN A 191 12.26 1.07 -10.10
C ASN A 191 12.94 1.70 -11.33
N LEU A 192 12.25 2.52 -12.12
CA LEU A 192 12.85 3.19 -13.28
C LEU A 192 13.81 4.30 -12.88
N LEU A 193 13.47 5.07 -11.85
CA LEU A 193 14.23 6.25 -11.46
C LEU A 193 15.17 6.00 -10.26
N GLY A 194 14.99 4.88 -9.56
CA GLY A 194 15.73 4.56 -8.34
C GLY A 194 17.24 4.56 -8.54
N THR A 195 17.74 3.91 -9.58
CA THR A 195 19.18 3.86 -9.87
C THR A 195 19.75 5.25 -10.15
N LYS A 196 19.01 6.09 -10.87
CA LYS A 196 19.45 7.45 -11.22
C LYS A 196 19.53 8.37 -9.99
N TYR A 197 18.59 8.27 -9.04
CA TYR A 197 18.48 9.23 -7.94
C TYR A 197 19.00 8.70 -6.60
N LEU A 198 19.07 7.38 -6.39
CA LEU A 198 19.56 6.77 -5.16
C LEU A 198 20.99 6.22 -5.31
N GLY A 199 21.51 6.08 -6.55
CA GLY A 199 22.80 5.43 -6.78
C GLY A 199 22.83 4.02 -6.17
N ASP A 200 23.83 3.73 -5.35
CA ASP A 200 23.99 2.45 -4.65
C ASP A 200 23.29 2.40 -3.27
N LEU A 201 22.63 3.46 -2.85
CA LEU A 201 21.97 3.53 -1.55
C LEU A 201 20.93 2.42 -1.42
N GLY A 202 21.06 1.58 -0.39
CA GLY A 202 20.12 0.52 -0.05
C GLY A 202 20.15 -0.70 -0.98
N THR A 203 21.14 -0.82 -1.87
CA THR A 203 21.28 -2.00 -2.76
C THR A 203 21.83 -3.21 -2.02
N LYS A 204 22.64 -3.00 -0.99
CA LYS A 204 23.24 -4.07 -0.19
C LYS A 204 22.64 -4.14 1.21
N PRO A 205 22.56 -5.33 1.81
CA PRO A 205 22.21 -5.48 3.22
C PRO A 205 23.21 -4.73 4.12
N VAL A 206 22.75 -4.20 5.24
CA VAL A 206 23.60 -3.47 6.21
C VAL A 206 24.61 -4.42 6.86
N GLY A 207 24.28 -5.71 6.99
CA GLY A 207 25.14 -6.73 7.56
C GLY A 207 26.01 -7.47 6.55
N ALA A 208 26.03 -7.07 5.27
CA ALA A 208 26.96 -7.65 4.30
C ALA A 208 28.38 -7.19 4.66
N VAL A 209 29.19 -8.12 5.14
CA VAL A 209 30.63 -7.90 5.31
C VAL A 209 31.17 -7.47 3.95
N SER A 210 31.82 -6.31 3.88
CA SER A 210 32.58 -5.94 2.70
C SER A 210 33.66 -6.99 2.52
N ASP A 211 33.53 -7.83 1.49
CA ASP A 211 34.64 -8.64 1.02
C ASP A 211 35.73 -7.66 0.57
N THR A 212 36.67 -7.41 1.48
CA THR A 212 37.92 -6.70 1.20
C THR A 212 38.88 -7.67 0.57
#